data_c2d445be267192d1c47cd6b35faf2c3a
#
_entry.id   c2d445be267192d1c47cd6b35faf2c3a
#
_cell.length_a   1.000
_cell.length_b   1.000
_cell.length_c   1.000
_cell.angle_alpha   90.00
_cell.angle_beta   90.00
_cell.angle_gamma   90.00
#
_symmetry.space_group_name_H-M   'P 1'
#
loop_
_entity.id
_entity.type
_entity.pdbx_description
1 polymer ?
#
loop_
_entity_poly.entity_id
_entity_poly.type
_entity_poly.pdbx_seq_one_letter_code
_entity_poly.pdbx_strand_id
1 'polypeptide(L)'
;LETSWGVDDAKAAHEMACDSVLLPKVNGAADVDALTRLTDKPIWAMMETPLGILNAAEIAAHPKIAGFVIGTNDLAKDLNTRTRSALTASLQMCLLAARAHGIVAIDGVYNAFKDEDGLKVECEEGRDLGFDGKSLIHPAQIAAANAAFAPTQDEIDLATRQIAAFAEAEASGQG
;
A
#
# COMPACT_ATOMS: atom_id res chain seq x y z
N LEU A 1 -15.97 4.93 -8.85
CA LEU A 1 -17.13 4.44 -9.63
C LEU A 1 -17.26 5.21 -10.96
N GLU A 2 -16.19 5.21 -11.76
CA GLU A 2 -16.09 6.08 -12.96
C GLU A 2 -16.89 5.56 -14.17
N THR A 3 -17.27 4.29 -14.18
CA THR A 3 -17.94 3.66 -15.35
C THR A 3 -19.42 3.48 -15.11
N SER A 4 -20.20 3.29 -16.19
CA SER A 4 -21.64 3.04 -16.12
C SER A 4 -22.00 1.76 -15.35
N TRP A 5 -21.08 0.79 -15.26
CA TRP A 5 -21.25 -0.48 -14.52
C TRP A 5 -20.63 -0.45 -13.11
N GLY A 6 -19.92 0.60 -12.72
CA GLY A 6 -19.21 0.69 -11.42
C GLY A 6 -20.12 0.50 -10.21
N VAL A 7 -21.39 0.91 -10.28
CA VAL A 7 -22.37 0.68 -9.20
C VAL A 7 -22.76 -0.80 -9.12
N ASP A 8 -22.92 -1.48 -10.25
CA ASP A 8 -23.29 -2.89 -10.28
C ASP A 8 -22.10 -3.77 -9.87
N ASP A 9 -20.87 -3.41 -10.26
CA ASP A 9 -19.65 -4.04 -9.79
C ASP A 9 -19.49 -3.91 -8.27
N ALA A 10 -19.76 -2.74 -7.70
CA ALA A 10 -19.69 -2.52 -6.25
C ALA A 10 -20.72 -3.37 -5.49
N LYS A 11 -21.94 -3.52 -6.01
CA LYS A 11 -22.95 -4.40 -5.42
C LYS A 11 -22.55 -5.86 -5.52
N ALA A 12 -22.03 -6.29 -6.68
CA ALA A 12 -21.52 -7.65 -6.86
C ALA A 12 -20.37 -7.93 -5.88
N ALA A 13 -19.42 -6.99 -5.71
CA ALA A 13 -18.33 -7.10 -4.75
C ALA A 13 -18.83 -7.18 -3.30
N HIS A 14 -19.93 -6.51 -2.95
CA HIS A 14 -20.56 -6.64 -1.64
C HIS A 14 -21.01 -8.08 -1.34
N GLU A 15 -21.59 -8.75 -2.33
CA GLU A 15 -22.09 -10.13 -2.21
C GLU A 15 -20.99 -11.20 -2.32
N MET A 16 -19.82 -10.85 -2.88
CA MET A 16 -18.69 -11.78 -3.04
C MET A 16 -18.04 -12.13 -1.69
N ALA A 17 -17.51 -13.34 -1.58
CA ALA A 17 -16.69 -13.78 -0.44
C ALA A 17 -15.27 -13.20 -0.54
N CYS A 18 -15.14 -11.86 -0.48
CA CYS A 18 -13.85 -11.15 -0.41
C CYS A 18 -13.79 -10.32 0.87
N ASP A 19 -12.58 -10.13 1.41
CA ASP A 19 -12.36 -9.44 2.69
C ASP A 19 -12.39 -7.92 2.55
N SER A 20 -12.11 -7.40 1.36
CA SER A 20 -12.01 -5.96 1.08
C SER A 20 -12.22 -5.65 -0.39
N VAL A 21 -12.40 -4.37 -0.72
CA VAL A 21 -12.55 -3.88 -2.10
C VAL A 21 -11.48 -2.85 -2.39
N LEU A 22 -10.83 -2.95 -3.55
CA LEU A 22 -9.91 -1.95 -4.05
C LEU A 22 -10.65 -0.94 -4.94
N LEU A 23 -10.73 0.32 -4.50
CA LEU A 23 -11.36 1.41 -5.24
C LEU A 23 -10.30 2.10 -6.12
N PRO A 24 -10.43 2.07 -7.46
CA PRO A 24 -9.51 2.76 -8.35
C PRO A 24 -9.74 4.27 -8.34
N LYS A 25 -8.71 5.02 -8.71
CA LYS A 25 -8.75 6.47 -9.01
C LYS A 25 -9.40 7.32 -7.94
N VAL A 26 -9.08 7.05 -6.68
CA VAL A 26 -9.60 7.83 -5.55
C VAL A 26 -9.00 9.23 -5.57
N ASN A 27 -9.84 10.24 -5.62
CA ASN A 27 -9.46 11.66 -5.63
C ASN A 27 -9.73 12.38 -4.31
N GLY A 28 -10.58 11.82 -3.45
CA GLY A 28 -10.92 12.39 -2.15
C GLY A 28 -11.84 11.48 -1.34
N ALA A 29 -12.14 11.87 -0.09
CA ALA A 29 -13.03 11.12 0.80
C ALA A 29 -14.44 10.90 0.22
N ALA A 30 -14.92 11.81 -0.61
CA ALA A 30 -16.23 11.69 -1.26
C ALA A 30 -16.36 10.45 -2.17
N ASP A 31 -15.25 10.01 -2.80
CA ASP A 31 -15.25 8.79 -3.62
C ASP A 31 -15.39 7.55 -2.73
N VAL A 32 -14.76 7.58 -1.57
CA VAL A 32 -14.89 6.53 -0.54
C VAL A 32 -16.30 6.49 0.00
N ASP A 33 -16.89 7.66 0.36
CA ASP A 33 -18.28 7.77 0.81
C ASP A 33 -19.27 7.21 -0.22
N ALA A 34 -19.02 7.44 -1.51
CA ALA A 34 -19.86 6.91 -2.58
C ALA A 34 -19.86 5.36 -2.58
N LEU A 35 -18.70 4.73 -2.37
CA LEU A 35 -18.60 3.27 -2.31
C LEU A 35 -19.20 2.71 -1.01
N THR A 36 -19.04 3.37 0.13
CA THR A 36 -19.60 2.90 1.42
C THR A 36 -21.13 2.81 1.45
N ARG A 37 -21.82 3.47 0.53
CA ARG A 37 -23.29 3.33 0.35
C ARG A 37 -23.68 2.03 -0.34
N LEU A 38 -22.71 1.33 -0.95
CA LEU A 38 -22.94 0.13 -1.75
C LEU A 38 -22.33 -1.12 -1.11
N THR A 39 -21.34 -0.97 -0.22
CA THR A 39 -20.71 -2.06 0.52
C THR A 39 -20.25 -1.60 1.91
N ASP A 40 -20.25 -2.51 2.86
CA ASP A 40 -19.73 -2.32 4.22
C ASP A 40 -18.28 -2.82 4.39
N LYS A 41 -17.73 -3.45 3.34
CA LYS A 41 -16.37 -4.01 3.35
C LYS A 41 -15.31 -2.92 3.53
N PRO A 42 -14.15 -3.26 4.15
CA PRO A 42 -12.98 -2.40 4.16
C PRO A 42 -12.56 -2.01 2.74
N ILE A 43 -12.15 -0.77 2.57
CA ILE A 43 -11.78 -0.22 1.26
C ILE A 43 -10.26 0.00 1.22
N TRP A 44 -9.62 -0.49 0.17
CA TRP A 44 -8.29 -0.09 -0.23
C TRP A 44 -8.40 0.99 -1.30
N ALA A 45 -7.68 2.10 -1.15
CA ALA A 45 -7.68 3.16 -2.14
C ALA A 45 -6.49 2.99 -3.10
N MET A 46 -6.77 2.94 -4.41
CA MET A 46 -5.73 3.04 -5.42
C MET A 46 -5.32 4.51 -5.59
N MET A 47 -4.12 4.81 -5.13
CA MET A 47 -3.52 6.15 -5.18
C MET A 47 -2.75 6.32 -6.49
N GLU A 48 -3.43 6.80 -7.52
CA GLU A 48 -2.93 6.77 -8.89
C GLU A 48 -3.25 8.05 -9.69
N THR A 49 -3.78 9.08 -9.02
CA THR A 49 -4.06 10.38 -9.63
C THR A 49 -3.36 11.49 -8.87
N PRO A 50 -2.93 12.57 -9.55
CA PRO A 50 -2.32 13.73 -8.88
C PRO A 50 -3.21 14.33 -7.78
N LEU A 51 -4.52 14.41 -8.02
CA LEU A 51 -5.48 14.96 -7.03
C LEU A 51 -5.60 14.03 -5.82
N GLY A 52 -5.68 12.71 -6.03
CA GLY A 52 -5.69 11.73 -4.95
C GLY A 52 -4.43 11.82 -4.08
N ILE A 53 -3.25 11.97 -4.70
CA ILE A 53 -1.99 12.16 -3.96
C ILE A 53 -2.05 13.43 -3.09
N LEU A 54 -2.53 14.55 -3.63
CA LEU A 54 -2.66 15.79 -2.86
C LEU A 54 -3.64 15.67 -1.69
N ASN A 55 -4.67 14.85 -1.82
CA ASN A 55 -5.70 14.59 -0.81
C ASN A 55 -5.42 13.31 0.03
N ALA A 56 -4.22 12.73 -0.06
CA ALA A 56 -3.89 11.46 0.59
C ALA A 56 -4.19 11.43 2.10
N ALA A 57 -3.93 12.53 2.81
CA ALA A 57 -4.21 12.63 4.25
C ALA A 57 -5.71 12.59 4.55
N GLU A 58 -6.54 13.29 3.77
CA GLU A 58 -8.00 13.25 3.89
C GLU A 58 -8.55 11.85 3.61
N ILE A 59 -8.05 11.20 2.55
CA ILE A 59 -8.44 9.84 2.19
C ILE A 59 -8.04 8.85 3.29
N ALA A 60 -6.81 8.93 3.80
CA ALA A 60 -6.31 8.07 4.86
C ALA A 60 -7.09 8.21 6.18
N ALA A 61 -7.60 9.40 6.48
CA ALA A 61 -8.40 9.67 7.67
C ALA A 61 -9.80 9.02 7.64
N HIS A 62 -10.25 8.55 6.48
CA HIS A 62 -11.59 7.97 6.36
C HIS A 62 -11.67 6.59 7.05
N PRO A 63 -12.63 6.34 7.96
CA PRO A 63 -12.67 5.16 8.82
C PRO A 63 -12.84 3.82 8.09
N LYS A 64 -13.24 3.84 6.82
CA LYS A 64 -13.37 2.64 5.98
C LYS A 64 -12.14 2.33 5.16
N ILE A 65 -11.14 3.20 5.15
CA ILE A 65 -9.87 2.95 4.44
C ILE A 65 -9.02 2.01 5.28
N ALA A 66 -8.73 0.85 4.71
CA ALA A 66 -7.84 -0.16 5.29
C ALA A 66 -6.37 0.02 4.84
N GLY A 67 -6.15 0.61 3.68
CA GLY A 67 -4.82 0.82 3.14
C GLY A 67 -4.80 1.51 1.79
N PHE A 68 -3.59 1.80 1.34
CA PHE A 68 -3.29 2.34 0.03
C PHE A 68 -2.59 1.31 -0.85
N VAL A 69 -2.91 1.30 -2.13
CA VAL A 69 -2.12 0.65 -3.18
C VAL A 69 -1.72 1.74 -4.16
N ILE A 70 -0.44 1.84 -4.48
CA ILE A 70 0.03 2.89 -5.38
C ILE A 70 -0.08 2.43 -6.84
N GLY A 71 -0.79 3.19 -7.65
CA GLY A 71 -0.93 2.97 -9.09
C GLY A 71 0.11 3.76 -9.87
N THR A 72 1.37 3.33 -9.83
CA THR A 72 2.52 4.06 -10.40
C THR A 72 2.42 4.30 -11.90
N ASN A 73 1.76 3.40 -12.65
CA ASN A 73 1.60 3.54 -14.10
C ASN A 73 0.70 4.73 -14.48
N ASP A 74 -0.50 4.79 -13.89
CA ASP A 74 -1.44 5.87 -14.17
C ASP A 74 -0.91 7.20 -13.63
N LEU A 75 -0.34 7.19 -12.44
CA LEU A 75 0.27 8.37 -11.85
C LEU A 75 1.42 8.93 -12.71
N ALA A 76 2.31 8.07 -13.21
CA ALA A 76 3.40 8.48 -14.10
C ALA A 76 2.88 9.07 -15.41
N LYS A 77 1.82 8.49 -15.97
CA LYS A 77 1.15 8.99 -17.17
C LYS A 77 0.55 10.37 -16.93
N ASP A 78 -0.18 10.57 -15.85
CA ASP A 78 -0.85 11.82 -15.53
C ASP A 78 0.15 12.94 -15.19
N LEU A 79 1.28 12.59 -14.53
CA LEU A 79 2.38 13.52 -14.27
C LEU A 79 3.31 13.71 -15.47
N ASN A 80 3.09 12.97 -16.57
CA ASN A 80 3.96 12.97 -17.75
C ASN A 80 5.44 12.66 -17.41
N THR A 81 5.67 11.75 -16.46
CA THR A 81 7.00 11.33 -16.02
C THR A 81 7.43 10.02 -16.70
N ARG A 82 8.73 9.71 -16.66
CA ARG A 82 9.28 8.53 -17.34
C ARG A 82 10.07 7.59 -16.41
N THR A 83 10.32 8.01 -15.19
CA THR A 83 11.15 7.26 -14.24
C THR A 83 10.45 7.17 -12.88
N ARG A 84 10.70 6.07 -12.17
CA ARG A 84 10.18 5.89 -10.81
C ARG A 84 10.69 6.98 -9.86
N SER A 85 11.95 7.41 -10.00
CA SER A 85 12.51 8.48 -9.17
C SER A 85 11.74 9.80 -9.24
N ALA A 86 11.08 10.09 -10.37
CA ALA A 86 10.22 11.27 -10.49
C ALA A 86 8.92 11.16 -9.67
N LEU A 87 8.55 9.97 -9.21
CA LEU A 87 7.37 9.73 -8.38
C LEU A 87 7.67 9.79 -6.87
N THR A 88 8.94 9.88 -6.46
CA THR A 88 9.36 9.78 -5.04
C THR A 88 8.56 10.71 -4.12
N ALA A 89 8.32 11.95 -4.52
CA ALA A 89 7.53 12.88 -3.72
C ALA A 89 6.09 12.38 -3.51
N SER A 90 5.45 11.86 -4.56
CA SER A 90 4.09 11.31 -4.48
C SER A 90 4.04 10.05 -3.60
N LEU A 91 5.03 9.16 -3.74
CA LEU A 91 5.17 7.95 -2.92
C LEU A 91 5.29 8.32 -1.44
N GLN A 92 6.15 9.29 -1.11
CA GLN A 92 6.36 9.75 0.27
C GLN A 92 5.13 10.45 0.84
N MET A 93 4.36 11.21 0.05
CA MET A 93 3.10 11.80 0.51
C MET A 93 2.08 10.73 0.90
N CYS A 94 1.95 9.66 0.12
CA CYS A 94 1.08 8.53 0.47
C CYS A 94 1.55 7.82 1.74
N LEU A 95 2.86 7.59 1.89
CA LEU A 95 3.43 6.97 3.08
C LEU A 95 3.23 7.83 4.33
N LEU A 96 3.47 9.14 4.26
CA LEU A 96 3.21 10.07 5.35
C LEU A 96 1.74 10.02 5.79
N ALA A 97 0.82 10.06 4.83
CA ALA A 97 -0.61 9.96 5.10
C ALA A 97 -0.97 8.61 5.73
N ALA A 98 -0.47 7.51 5.17
CA ALA A 98 -0.73 6.16 5.69
C ALA A 98 -0.22 6.00 7.12
N ARG A 99 0.99 6.44 7.42
CA ARG A 99 1.59 6.34 8.77
C ARG A 99 0.90 7.25 9.79
N ALA A 100 0.48 8.46 9.38
CA ALA A 100 -0.28 9.37 10.24
C ALA A 100 -1.62 8.77 10.72
N HIS A 101 -2.21 7.90 9.91
CA HIS A 101 -3.51 7.27 10.21
C HIS A 101 -3.41 5.76 10.53
N GLY A 102 -2.20 5.18 10.59
CA GLY A 102 -1.97 3.79 10.96
C GLY A 102 -2.49 2.77 9.96
N ILE A 103 -2.58 3.13 8.67
CA ILE A 103 -3.02 2.24 7.59
C ILE A 103 -1.85 1.67 6.81
N VAL A 104 -2.08 0.54 6.14
CA VAL A 104 -1.09 -0.15 5.30
C VAL A 104 -0.86 0.61 3.99
N ALA A 105 0.37 0.60 3.48
CA ALA A 105 0.72 1.16 2.17
C ALA A 105 1.48 0.14 1.32
N ILE A 106 0.93 -0.20 0.16
CA ILE A 106 1.49 -1.16 -0.79
C ILE A 106 2.05 -0.41 -2.01
N ASP A 107 3.32 -0.65 -2.30
CA ASP A 107 4.00 -0.06 -3.46
C ASP A 107 3.41 -0.52 -4.79
N GLY A 108 3.66 0.23 -5.86
CA GLY A 108 3.17 -0.04 -7.21
C GLY A 108 3.85 -1.21 -7.89
N VAL A 109 3.31 -1.62 -9.04
CA VAL A 109 3.78 -2.77 -9.81
C VAL A 109 5.12 -2.53 -10.52
N TYR A 110 5.90 -3.61 -10.69
CA TYR A 110 7.06 -3.65 -11.58
C TYR A 110 6.69 -4.33 -12.89
N ASN A 111 6.70 -3.57 -14.00
CA ASN A 111 6.15 -4.03 -15.27
C ASN A 111 7.04 -5.03 -16.02
N ALA A 112 8.36 -4.97 -15.84
CA ALA A 112 9.30 -5.88 -16.51
C ALA A 112 9.38 -7.23 -15.78
N PHE A 113 8.30 -8.00 -15.76
CA PHE A 113 8.13 -9.21 -14.92
C PHE A 113 9.16 -10.32 -15.17
N LYS A 114 9.93 -10.27 -16.28
CA LYS A 114 11.05 -11.19 -16.60
C LYS A 114 12.39 -10.72 -16.07
N ASP A 115 12.49 -9.49 -15.58
CA ASP A 115 13.69 -8.88 -15.03
C ASP A 115 13.66 -9.02 -13.49
N GLU A 116 14.22 -10.11 -13.00
CA GLU A 116 14.25 -10.42 -11.56
C GLU A 116 15.16 -9.46 -10.79
N ASP A 117 16.29 -9.07 -11.38
CA ASP A 117 17.25 -8.17 -10.73
C ASP A 117 16.66 -6.77 -10.56
N GLY A 118 16.02 -6.24 -11.60
CA GLY A 118 15.32 -4.97 -11.53
C GLY A 118 14.13 -5.00 -10.55
N LEU A 119 13.38 -6.10 -10.51
CA LEU A 119 12.32 -6.29 -9.52
C LEU A 119 12.86 -6.24 -8.08
N LYS A 120 13.97 -6.96 -7.82
CA LYS A 120 14.58 -7.00 -6.50
C LYS A 120 15.01 -5.60 -6.05
N VAL A 121 15.71 -4.87 -6.92
CA VAL A 121 16.13 -3.48 -6.64
C VAL A 121 14.92 -2.59 -6.32
N GLU A 122 13.83 -2.67 -7.10
CA GLU A 122 12.64 -1.86 -6.86
C GLU A 122 11.90 -2.29 -5.58
N CYS A 123 11.89 -3.57 -5.23
CA CYS A 123 11.35 -4.05 -3.95
C CYS A 123 12.15 -3.52 -2.75
N GLU A 124 13.48 -3.58 -2.83
CA GLU A 124 14.38 -3.04 -1.80
C GLU A 124 14.18 -1.53 -1.64
N GLU A 125 14.13 -0.77 -2.75
CA GLU A 125 13.80 0.65 -2.73
C GLU A 125 12.43 0.92 -2.06
N GLY A 126 11.39 0.16 -2.42
CA GLY A 126 10.06 0.29 -1.83
C GLY A 126 10.05 0.04 -0.32
N ARG A 127 10.75 -1.01 0.15
CA ARG A 127 10.95 -1.29 1.58
C ARG A 127 11.69 -0.14 2.26
N ASP A 128 12.78 0.35 1.67
CA ASP A 128 13.60 1.41 2.26
C ASP A 128 12.88 2.77 2.28
N LEU A 129 11.93 3.00 1.36
CA LEU A 129 11.00 4.13 1.39
C LEU A 129 9.98 3.99 2.54
N GLY A 130 9.70 2.78 3.01
CA GLY A 130 8.79 2.50 4.12
C GLY A 130 7.47 1.83 3.72
N PHE A 131 7.34 1.24 2.53
CA PHE A 131 6.17 0.45 2.15
C PHE A 131 6.11 -0.88 2.90
N ASP A 132 4.89 -1.40 3.12
CA ASP A 132 4.62 -2.67 3.79
C ASP A 132 4.69 -3.87 2.82
N GLY A 133 4.71 -3.61 1.52
CA GLY A 133 4.73 -4.62 0.47
C GLY A 133 4.66 -4.00 -0.91
N LYS A 134 4.48 -4.85 -1.92
CA LYS A 134 4.41 -4.45 -3.33
C LYS A 134 3.29 -5.18 -4.05
N SER A 135 2.52 -4.48 -4.87
CA SER A 135 1.58 -5.10 -5.80
C SER A 135 2.35 -5.74 -6.97
N LEU A 136 1.88 -6.90 -7.41
CA LEU A 136 2.56 -7.73 -8.41
C LEU A 136 1.63 -8.03 -9.57
N ILE A 137 2.19 -8.19 -10.76
CA ILE A 137 1.44 -8.50 -11.98
C ILE A 137 1.68 -9.92 -12.51
N HIS A 138 2.62 -10.66 -11.90
CA HIS A 138 2.95 -12.02 -12.35
C HIS A 138 3.38 -12.91 -11.17
N PRO A 139 2.97 -14.19 -11.11
CA PRO A 139 3.33 -15.10 -10.02
C PRO A 139 4.85 -15.28 -9.81
N ALA A 140 5.66 -15.18 -10.87
CA ALA A 140 7.12 -15.26 -10.76
C ALA A 140 7.74 -14.15 -9.87
N GLN A 141 7.03 -13.06 -9.63
CA GLN A 141 7.49 -11.95 -8.80
C GLN A 141 7.31 -12.21 -7.29
N ILE A 142 6.49 -13.18 -6.89
CA ILE A 142 6.08 -13.39 -5.49
C ILE A 142 7.27 -13.69 -4.60
N ALA A 143 8.15 -14.59 -5.01
CA ALA A 143 9.29 -15.01 -4.19
C ALA A 143 10.26 -13.86 -3.90
N ALA A 144 10.59 -13.06 -4.92
CA ALA A 144 11.48 -11.90 -4.80
C ALA A 144 10.86 -10.81 -3.91
N ALA A 145 9.58 -10.50 -4.11
CA ALA A 145 8.88 -9.52 -3.29
C ALA A 145 8.79 -9.96 -1.82
N ASN A 146 8.40 -11.20 -1.55
CA ASN A 146 8.34 -11.72 -0.18
C ASN A 146 9.70 -11.69 0.51
N ALA A 147 10.78 -12.04 -0.20
CA ALA A 147 12.14 -11.98 0.35
C ALA A 147 12.58 -10.56 0.69
N ALA A 148 12.25 -9.58 -0.16
CA ALA A 148 12.65 -8.20 0.04
C ALA A 148 11.91 -7.52 1.20
N PHE A 149 10.62 -7.81 1.41
CA PHE A 149 9.79 -7.22 2.46
C PHE A 149 9.77 -8.02 3.76
N ALA A 150 10.35 -9.23 3.80
CA ALA A 150 10.50 -9.99 5.03
C ALA A 150 11.65 -9.42 5.90
N PRO A 151 11.55 -9.54 7.23
CA PRO A 151 12.69 -9.23 8.11
C PRO A 151 13.86 -10.19 7.83
N THR A 152 15.07 -9.68 7.90
CA THR A 152 16.29 -10.47 7.81
C THR A 152 16.49 -11.34 9.06
N GLN A 153 17.30 -12.41 8.95
CA GLN A 153 17.60 -13.24 10.12
C GLN A 153 18.29 -12.43 11.24
N ASP A 154 19.18 -11.50 10.88
CA ASP A 154 19.87 -10.63 11.84
C ASP A 154 18.89 -9.72 12.61
N GLU A 155 17.87 -9.17 11.92
CA GLU A 155 16.80 -8.37 12.53
C GLU A 155 15.95 -9.23 13.48
N ILE A 156 15.60 -10.44 13.09
CA ILE A 156 14.85 -11.40 13.92
C ILE A 156 15.67 -11.75 15.18
N ASP A 157 16.94 -12.05 15.03
CA ASP A 157 17.83 -12.40 16.13
C ASP A 157 18.05 -11.22 17.08
N LEU A 158 18.18 -10.01 16.54
CA LEU A 158 18.28 -8.78 17.34
C LEU A 158 17.00 -8.54 18.13
N ALA A 159 15.84 -8.58 17.49
CA ALA A 159 14.54 -8.40 18.14
C ALA A 159 14.31 -9.44 19.24
N THR A 160 14.67 -10.71 18.98
CA THR A 160 14.56 -11.78 19.97
C THR A 160 15.39 -11.51 21.20
N ARG A 161 16.65 -11.07 21.04
CA ARG A 161 17.53 -10.68 22.17
C ARG A 161 16.98 -9.49 22.94
N GLN A 162 16.44 -8.49 22.25
CA GLN A 162 15.87 -7.29 22.89
C GLN A 162 14.62 -7.64 23.71
N ILE A 163 13.73 -8.48 23.19
CA ILE A 163 12.53 -8.94 23.89
C ILE A 163 12.93 -9.73 25.16
N ALA A 164 13.91 -10.65 25.05
CA ALA A 164 14.38 -11.40 26.20
C ALA A 164 15.01 -10.49 27.29
N ALA A 165 15.87 -9.57 26.89
CA ALA A 165 16.50 -8.64 27.82
C ALA A 165 15.48 -7.71 28.52
N PHE A 166 14.46 -7.25 27.79
CA PHE A 166 13.38 -6.45 28.38
C PHE A 166 12.57 -7.25 29.41
N ALA A 167 12.20 -8.50 29.09
CA ALA A 167 11.49 -9.37 30.01
C ALA A 167 12.29 -9.67 31.30
N GLU A 168 13.60 -9.85 31.18
CA GLU A 168 14.49 -10.04 32.35
C GLU A 168 14.58 -8.77 33.22
N ALA A 169 14.69 -7.58 32.61
CA ALA A 169 14.71 -6.31 33.29
C ALA A 169 13.39 -6.05 34.04
N GLU A 170 12.25 -6.30 33.38
CA GLU A 170 10.93 -6.17 33.99
C GLU A 170 10.74 -7.13 35.18
N ALA A 171 11.17 -8.40 35.06
CA ALA A 171 11.09 -9.39 36.11
C ALA A 171 12.01 -9.06 37.33
N SER A 172 13.12 -8.33 37.09
CA SER A 172 14.06 -7.88 38.14
C SER A 172 13.70 -6.52 38.73
N GLY A 173 12.62 -5.87 38.27
CA GLY A 173 12.20 -4.53 38.72
C GLY A 173 13.15 -3.40 38.28
N GLN A 174 13.93 -3.64 37.22
CA GLN A 174 14.80 -2.67 36.58
C GLN A 174 14.10 -2.21 35.27
N GLY A 175 13.17 -1.28 35.35
CA GLY A 175 12.47 -0.67 34.24
C GLY A 175 12.65 0.83 34.21
#